data_7890296503dc450cbef26f9b64a791b1
#
_entry.id   7890296503dc450cbef26f9b64a791b1
#
_cell.length_a   1.000
_cell.length_b   1.000
_cell.length_c   1.000
_cell.angle_alpha   90.00
_cell.angle_beta   90.00
_cell.angle_gamma   90.00
#
_symmetry.space_group_name_H-M   'P 1'
#
loop_
_entity.id
_entity.type
_entity.pdbx_description
1 polymer ?
#
loop_
_entity_poly.entity_id
_entity_poly.type
_entity_poly.pdbx_seq_one_letter_code
_entity_poly.pdbx_strand_id
1 'polypeptide(L)'
;HVRSRRQRQMCIRDRYFSTDLAIDLGTANTLIFARDKGIVLDEPSVVAIRHEGGPHGKKVIQAVGHEAKAMLGKVPGNIEAIRPMKDGVIADFVITEQMIKQFIKMVHPRTLFTPSPRIIICVPCGSTQVERRAIKDAAEAAGATAVYLIEEPMAAGIGAGLPVSEASGSMVVDIGGGTTEVGVISLGGMVYKLSLIHI
;
A
#
# COMPACT_ATOMS: atom_id res chain seq x y z
N HIS A 1 -9.41 -22.92 27.37
CA HIS A 1 -8.97 -21.55 27.65
C HIS A 1 -10.16 -20.60 27.55
N VAL A 2 -10.78 -20.29 28.69
CA VAL A 2 -11.89 -19.32 28.78
C VAL A 2 -11.27 -17.93 28.77
N ARG A 3 -11.41 -17.19 27.64
CA ARG A 3 -11.00 -15.78 27.57
C ARG A 3 -11.79 -14.97 28.61
N SER A 4 -11.11 -14.13 29.39
CA SER A 4 -11.72 -13.32 30.43
C SER A 4 -12.79 -12.36 29.85
N ARG A 5 -13.80 -11.95 30.65
CA ARG A 5 -14.83 -10.97 30.21
C ARG A 5 -14.23 -9.67 29.66
N ARG A 6 -13.10 -9.21 30.21
CA ARG A 6 -12.36 -8.03 29.71
C ARG A 6 -11.79 -8.24 28.31
N GLN A 7 -11.22 -9.44 28.03
CA GLN A 7 -10.72 -9.76 26.69
C GLN A 7 -11.84 -9.88 25.66
N ARG A 8 -13.03 -10.39 26.05
CA ARG A 8 -14.21 -10.44 25.16
C ARG A 8 -14.74 -9.04 24.86
N GLN A 9 -14.83 -8.14 25.87
CA GLN A 9 -15.28 -6.77 25.68
C GLN A 9 -14.28 -5.95 24.84
N MET A 10 -12.97 -6.14 25.01
CA MET A 10 -11.95 -5.53 24.18
C MET A 10 -12.06 -5.99 22.72
N CYS A 11 -12.18 -7.29 22.48
CA CYS A 11 -12.38 -7.83 21.12
C CYS A 11 -13.67 -7.34 20.44
N ILE A 12 -14.77 -7.17 21.20
CA ILE A 12 -16.04 -6.66 20.67
C ILE A 12 -15.92 -5.18 20.33
N ARG A 13 -15.27 -4.38 21.19
CA ARG A 13 -15.08 -2.95 20.98
C ARG A 13 -14.14 -2.68 19.79
N ASP A 14 -13.06 -3.44 19.64
CA ASP A 14 -12.16 -3.35 18.48
C ASP A 14 -12.85 -3.74 17.18
N ARG A 15 -13.81 -4.66 17.23
CA ARG A 15 -14.55 -5.12 16.04
C ARG A 15 -15.55 -4.09 15.51
N TYR A 16 -16.08 -3.21 16.36
CA TYR A 16 -17.05 -2.18 15.96
C TYR A 16 -16.42 -0.84 15.58
N PHE A 17 -15.16 -0.56 15.99
CA PHE A 17 -14.52 0.72 15.78
C PHE A 17 -13.17 0.63 15.03
N SER A 18 -12.66 -0.56 14.78
CA SER A 18 -11.40 -0.74 14.04
C SER A 18 -11.68 -0.67 12.54
N THR A 19 -11.18 0.37 11.89
CA THR A 19 -11.20 0.47 10.43
C THR A 19 -9.98 -0.28 9.89
N ASP A 20 -10.17 -1.54 9.49
CA ASP A 20 -9.13 -2.30 8.80
C ASP A 20 -9.00 -1.79 7.37
N LEU A 21 -7.78 -1.50 6.94
CA LEU A 21 -7.47 -1.03 5.61
C LEU A 21 -6.64 -2.07 4.86
N ALA A 22 -6.93 -2.25 3.58
CA ALA A 22 -6.05 -2.95 2.65
C ALA A 22 -5.55 -1.95 1.61
N ILE A 23 -4.24 -1.94 1.38
CA ILE A 23 -3.58 -1.01 0.46
C ILE A 23 -2.89 -1.83 -0.64
N ASP A 24 -3.20 -1.50 -1.87
CA ASP A 24 -2.48 -1.94 -3.05
C ASP A 24 -1.60 -0.78 -3.54
N LEU A 25 -0.28 -0.95 -3.42
CA LEU A 25 0.72 0.04 -3.81
C LEU A 25 1.21 -0.22 -5.23
N GLY A 26 0.34 0.00 -6.22
CA GLY A 26 0.72 -0.19 -7.61
C GLY A 26 1.64 0.91 -8.15
N THR A 27 2.43 0.57 -9.18
CA THR A 27 3.30 1.51 -9.90
C THR A 27 2.51 2.65 -10.55
N ALA A 28 1.32 2.37 -11.09
CA ALA A 28 0.47 3.35 -11.76
C ALA A 28 -0.49 4.04 -10.79
N ASN A 29 -1.21 3.26 -10.02
CA ASN A 29 -2.25 3.72 -9.08
C ASN A 29 -2.07 3.03 -7.72
N THR A 30 -2.46 3.73 -6.66
CA THR A 30 -2.61 3.19 -5.31
C THR A 30 -4.09 3.08 -4.99
N LEU A 31 -4.52 1.92 -4.54
CA LEU A 31 -5.89 1.65 -4.09
C LEU A 31 -5.91 1.44 -2.58
N ILE A 32 -6.92 2.00 -1.91
CA ILE A 32 -7.19 1.68 -0.51
C ILE A 32 -8.62 1.17 -0.39
N PHE A 33 -8.73 -0.01 0.16
CA PHE A 33 -10.00 -0.64 0.53
C PHE A 33 -10.18 -0.54 2.04
N ALA A 34 -11.34 -0.09 2.48
CA ALA A 34 -11.73 -0.11 3.87
C ALA A 34 -12.80 -1.17 4.10
N ARG A 35 -12.67 -1.92 5.20
CA ARG A 35 -13.66 -2.92 5.57
C ARG A 35 -15.05 -2.28 5.66
N ASP A 36 -16.05 -2.95 5.11
CA ASP A 36 -17.47 -2.54 5.10
C ASP A 36 -17.78 -1.27 4.25
N LYS A 37 -16.76 -0.63 3.62
CA LYS A 37 -16.95 0.55 2.76
C LYS A 37 -16.54 0.31 1.30
N GLY A 38 -15.76 -0.74 1.04
CA GLY A 38 -15.21 -0.99 -0.29
C GLY A 38 -13.96 -0.14 -0.57
N ILE A 39 -13.73 0.16 -1.86
CA ILE A 39 -12.64 1.03 -2.29
C ILE A 39 -12.95 2.46 -1.86
N VAL A 40 -12.12 3.03 -1.00
CA VAL A 40 -12.27 4.38 -0.44
C VAL A 40 -11.27 5.37 -1.02
N LEU A 41 -10.24 4.88 -1.73
CA LEU A 41 -9.27 5.69 -2.44
C LEU A 41 -8.80 4.94 -3.69
N ASP A 42 -8.78 5.65 -4.82
CA ASP A 42 -8.17 5.25 -6.08
C ASP A 42 -7.43 6.47 -6.64
N GLU A 43 -6.13 6.50 -6.40
CA GLU A 43 -5.29 7.64 -6.71
C GLU A 43 -4.06 7.23 -7.52
N PRO A 44 -3.62 8.02 -8.51
CA PRO A 44 -2.35 7.80 -9.18
C PRO A 44 -1.19 7.83 -8.18
N SER A 45 -0.22 6.92 -8.34
CA SER A 45 1.01 6.89 -7.54
C SER A 45 1.98 7.99 -8.01
N VAL A 46 1.56 9.25 -7.86
CA VAL A 46 2.30 10.45 -8.28
C VAL A 46 2.37 11.44 -7.11
N VAL A 47 3.52 12.10 -6.98
CA VAL A 47 3.77 13.11 -5.96
C VAL A 47 4.38 14.34 -6.60
N ALA A 48 3.85 15.52 -6.29
CA ALA A 48 4.46 16.80 -6.63
C ALA A 48 5.26 17.33 -5.44
N ILE A 49 6.53 17.63 -5.67
CA ILE A 49 7.50 18.07 -4.67
C ILE A 49 7.93 19.48 -5.01
N ARG A 50 7.95 20.35 -4.01
CA ARG A 50 8.57 21.67 -4.09
C ARG A 50 9.92 21.65 -3.40
N HIS A 51 10.94 22.17 -4.07
CA HIS A 51 12.27 22.38 -3.51
C HIS A 51 12.36 23.77 -2.87
N GLU A 52 12.48 23.81 -1.53
CA GLU A 52 12.65 25.05 -0.77
C GLU A 52 14.14 25.32 -0.59
N GLY A 53 14.62 26.47 -1.08
CA GLY A 53 16.03 26.85 -0.98
C GLY A 53 16.93 26.39 -2.14
N GLY A 54 16.33 26.07 -3.31
CA GLY A 54 17.05 25.66 -4.52
C GLY A 54 17.05 24.15 -4.79
N PRO A 55 17.77 23.68 -5.82
CA PRO A 55 17.71 22.28 -6.30
C PRO A 55 18.10 21.21 -5.27
N HIS A 56 18.93 21.58 -4.29
CA HIS A 56 19.35 20.71 -3.20
C HIS A 56 18.67 21.03 -1.85
N GLY A 57 17.64 21.87 -1.88
CA GLY A 57 16.91 22.30 -0.70
C GLY A 57 15.96 21.24 -0.14
N LYS A 58 15.23 21.62 0.91
CA LYS A 58 14.26 20.72 1.55
C LYS A 58 13.14 20.37 0.57
N LYS A 59 12.88 19.08 0.41
CA LYS A 59 11.75 18.56 -0.36
C LYS A 59 10.47 18.67 0.46
N VAL A 60 9.49 19.40 -0.02
CA VAL A 60 8.18 19.56 0.61
C VAL A 60 7.11 19.03 -0.36
N ILE A 61 6.24 18.15 0.11
CA ILE A 61 5.13 17.63 -0.70
C ILE A 61 4.12 18.76 -0.92
N GLN A 62 3.86 19.04 -2.18
CA GLN A 62 2.88 20.04 -2.64
C GLN A 62 1.53 19.39 -2.89
N ALA A 63 1.51 18.23 -3.54
CA ALA A 63 0.31 17.48 -3.87
C ALA A 63 0.61 15.98 -4.03
N VAL A 64 -0.42 15.14 -3.97
CA VAL A 64 -0.36 13.70 -4.24
C VAL A 64 -1.51 13.28 -5.14
N GLY A 65 -1.39 12.11 -5.77
CA GLY A 65 -2.48 11.50 -6.53
C GLY A 65 -2.87 12.28 -7.79
N HIS A 66 -4.17 12.43 -8.03
CA HIS A 66 -4.72 13.12 -9.20
C HIS A 66 -4.25 14.58 -9.31
N GLU A 67 -4.17 15.27 -8.18
CA GLU A 67 -3.69 16.65 -8.16
C GLU A 67 -2.22 16.73 -8.63
N ALA A 68 -1.36 15.87 -8.12
CA ALA A 68 0.04 15.79 -8.57
C ALA A 68 0.15 15.34 -10.03
N LYS A 69 -0.69 14.39 -10.47
CA LYS A 69 -0.73 13.96 -11.88
C LYS A 69 -1.09 15.09 -12.84
N ALA A 70 -2.01 15.97 -12.46
CA ALA A 70 -2.38 17.15 -13.26
C ALA A 70 -1.22 18.14 -13.43
N MET A 71 -0.24 18.09 -12.55
CA MET A 71 0.96 18.94 -12.56
C MET A 71 2.09 18.38 -13.46
N LEU A 72 2.04 17.10 -13.86
CA LEU A 72 3.07 16.49 -14.71
C LEU A 72 3.30 17.29 -15.99
N GLY A 73 4.55 17.71 -16.21
CA GLY A 73 4.95 18.48 -17.39
C GLY A 73 4.44 19.93 -17.46
N LYS A 74 3.77 20.44 -16.40
CA LYS A 74 3.15 21.78 -16.38
C LYS A 74 3.58 22.63 -15.18
N VAL A 75 4.61 22.24 -14.46
CA VAL A 75 5.03 22.88 -13.21
C VAL A 75 6.17 23.87 -13.42
N PRO A 76 6.24 24.97 -12.61
CA PRO A 76 7.42 25.85 -12.55
C PRO A 76 8.67 25.05 -12.13
N GLY A 77 9.86 25.58 -12.48
CA GLY A 77 11.13 24.87 -12.27
C GLY A 77 11.53 24.56 -10.81
N ASN A 78 10.78 25.06 -9.83
CA ASN A 78 10.96 24.74 -8.40
C ASN A 78 10.03 23.64 -7.90
N ILE A 79 9.14 23.12 -8.76
CA ILE A 79 8.24 22.00 -8.47
C ILE A 79 8.59 20.86 -9.42
N GLU A 80 8.64 19.64 -8.91
CA GLU A 80 8.86 18.42 -9.66
C GLU A 80 7.73 17.44 -9.36
N ALA A 81 7.10 16.89 -10.40
CA ALA A 81 6.12 15.84 -10.25
C ALA A 81 6.76 14.51 -10.65
N ILE A 82 6.83 13.57 -9.71
CA ILE A 82 7.51 12.28 -9.86
C ILE A 82 6.61 11.10 -9.52
N ARG A 83 6.98 9.94 -10.02
CA ARG A 83 6.44 8.65 -9.60
C ARG A 83 7.43 8.00 -8.63
N PRO A 84 7.12 7.93 -7.32
CA PRO A 84 8.02 7.36 -6.33
C PRO A 84 8.11 5.83 -6.42
N MET A 85 7.14 5.21 -7.10
CA MET A 85 7.13 3.79 -7.46
C MET A 85 7.41 3.66 -8.95
N LYS A 86 8.40 2.85 -9.32
CA LYS A 86 8.76 2.57 -10.71
C LYS A 86 9.14 1.12 -10.87
N ASP A 87 8.59 0.46 -11.89
CA ASP A 87 8.93 -0.93 -12.24
C ASP A 87 8.75 -1.92 -11.06
N GLY A 88 7.71 -1.69 -10.24
CA GLY A 88 7.41 -2.50 -9.06
C GLY A 88 8.36 -2.31 -7.87
N VAL A 89 9.28 -1.35 -7.94
CA VAL A 89 10.23 -1.03 -6.86
C VAL A 89 10.06 0.39 -6.37
N ILE A 90 10.51 0.65 -5.15
CA ILE A 90 10.54 2.00 -4.57
C ILE A 90 11.75 2.75 -5.13
N ALA A 91 11.51 3.75 -5.96
CA ALA A 91 12.56 4.61 -6.51
C ALA A 91 13.04 5.69 -5.51
N ASP A 92 12.12 6.20 -4.66
CA ASP A 92 12.43 7.15 -3.59
C ASP A 92 11.66 6.78 -2.32
N PHE A 93 12.37 6.26 -1.32
CA PHE A 93 11.79 5.81 -0.05
C PHE A 93 11.11 6.94 0.73
N VAL A 94 11.74 8.11 0.79
CA VAL A 94 11.22 9.25 1.56
C VAL A 94 9.91 9.74 0.96
N ILE A 95 9.86 9.84 -0.36
CA ILE A 95 8.66 10.32 -1.06
C ILE A 95 7.55 9.28 -1.02
N THR A 96 7.88 7.98 -1.17
CA THR A 96 6.90 6.89 -1.02
C THR A 96 6.29 6.88 0.37
N GLU A 97 7.12 7.01 1.41
CA GLU A 97 6.65 7.12 2.80
C GLU A 97 5.65 8.26 2.98
N GLN A 98 5.98 9.43 2.46
CA GLN A 98 5.11 10.60 2.57
C GLN A 98 3.81 10.42 1.76
N MET A 99 3.88 9.80 0.58
CA MET A 99 2.70 9.47 -0.23
C MET A 99 1.75 8.54 0.54
N ILE A 100 2.27 7.45 1.07
CA ILE A 100 1.49 6.50 1.88
C ILE A 100 0.84 7.22 3.07
N LYS A 101 1.60 8.05 3.80
CA LYS A 101 1.08 8.86 4.91
C LYS A 101 -0.07 9.76 4.49
N GLN A 102 0.04 10.44 3.36
CA GLN A 102 -1.02 11.30 2.86
C GLN A 102 -2.26 10.51 2.47
N PHE A 103 -2.10 9.41 1.73
CA PHE A 103 -3.23 8.57 1.33
C PHE A 103 -3.96 7.96 2.54
N ILE A 104 -3.23 7.48 3.55
CA ILE A 104 -3.84 6.99 4.79
C ILE A 104 -4.61 8.12 5.50
N LYS A 105 -4.06 9.34 5.57
CA LYS A 105 -4.74 10.49 6.18
C LYS A 105 -6.02 10.89 5.44
N MET A 106 -6.05 10.77 4.11
CA MET A 106 -7.24 11.08 3.30
C MET A 106 -8.41 10.16 3.65
N VAL A 107 -8.15 8.87 3.86
CA VAL A 107 -9.19 7.87 4.14
C VAL A 107 -9.46 7.65 5.63
N HIS A 108 -8.48 7.95 6.47
CA HIS A 108 -8.54 7.75 7.92
C HIS A 108 -7.99 8.98 8.66
N PRO A 109 -8.75 10.09 8.67
CA PRO A 109 -8.32 11.29 9.39
C PRO A 109 -8.27 10.99 10.90
N ARG A 110 -7.13 11.30 11.50
CA ARG A 110 -6.94 11.13 12.96
C ARG A 110 -7.82 12.11 13.71
N THR A 111 -8.75 11.58 14.48
CA THR A 111 -9.52 12.32 15.47
C THR A 111 -9.29 11.69 16.84
N LEU A 112 -9.65 12.41 17.91
CA LEU A 112 -9.51 11.90 19.29
C LEU A 112 -10.29 10.59 19.55
N PHE A 113 -11.27 10.29 18.71
CA PHE A 113 -12.18 9.15 18.88
C PHE A 113 -12.00 8.04 17.84
N THR A 114 -11.19 8.25 16.79
CA THR A 114 -10.93 7.21 15.78
C THR A 114 -9.80 6.29 16.23
N PRO A 115 -10.04 4.98 16.38
CA PRO A 115 -8.99 4.03 16.70
C PRO A 115 -8.01 3.92 15.52
N SER A 116 -6.75 3.69 15.82
CA SER A 116 -5.73 3.48 14.80
C SER A 116 -6.02 2.21 13.99
N PRO A 117 -5.93 2.24 12.65
CA PRO A 117 -6.27 1.12 11.79
C PRO A 117 -5.22 0.01 11.85
N ARG A 118 -5.65 -1.22 11.59
CA ARG A 118 -4.74 -2.29 11.13
C ARG A 118 -4.69 -2.23 9.62
N ILE A 119 -3.49 -2.33 9.07
CA ILE A 119 -3.28 -2.18 7.63
C ILE A 119 -2.63 -3.44 7.06
N ILE A 120 -3.18 -3.98 5.99
CA ILE A 120 -2.53 -4.95 5.13
C ILE A 120 -2.10 -4.26 3.84
N ILE A 121 -0.85 -4.48 3.40
CA ILE A 121 -0.30 -3.84 2.21
C ILE A 121 0.18 -4.91 1.24
N CYS A 122 -0.27 -4.84 0.00
CA CYS A 122 0.26 -5.66 -1.09
C CYS A 122 1.66 -5.19 -1.45
N VAL A 123 2.55 -6.14 -1.65
CA VAL A 123 3.93 -5.89 -2.07
C VAL A 123 4.30 -6.83 -3.21
N PRO A 124 5.10 -6.36 -4.18
CA PRO A 124 5.59 -7.22 -5.26
C PRO A 124 6.36 -8.43 -4.74
N CYS A 125 6.27 -9.54 -5.44
CA CYS A 125 7.01 -10.77 -5.12
C CYS A 125 8.53 -10.54 -5.08
N GLY A 126 9.04 -9.66 -5.95
CA GLY A 126 10.46 -9.31 -6.07
C GLY A 126 10.94 -8.31 -5.03
N SER A 127 10.07 -7.76 -4.18
CA SER A 127 10.45 -6.74 -3.20
C SER A 127 11.49 -7.26 -2.20
N THR A 128 12.52 -6.44 -1.99
CA THR A 128 13.60 -6.71 -1.04
C THR A 128 13.13 -6.55 0.41
N GLN A 129 13.89 -7.11 1.34
CA GLN A 129 13.60 -6.94 2.78
C GLN A 129 13.67 -5.48 3.23
N VAL A 130 14.53 -4.67 2.59
CA VAL A 130 14.65 -3.24 2.86
C VAL A 130 13.40 -2.49 2.44
N GLU A 131 12.89 -2.76 1.24
CA GLU A 131 11.63 -2.17 0.73
C GLU A 131 10.44 -2.58 1.58
N ARG A 132 10.31 -3.87 1.91
CA ARG A 132 9.25 -4.39 2.80
C ARG A 132 9.26 -3.68 4.15
N ARG A 133 10.44 -3.48 4.73
CA ARG A 133 10.60 -2.76 5.99
C ARG A 133 10.20 -1.29 5.85
N ALA A 134 10.67 -0.60 4.80
CA ALA A 134 10.35 0.79 4.56
C ALA A 134 8.83 1.04 4.41
N ILE A 135 8.14 0.17 3.67
CA ILE A 135 6.67 0.22 3.53
C ILE A 135 5.99 0.04 4.89
N LYS A 136 6.46 -0.93 5.69
CA LYS A 136 5.92 -1.18 7.02
C LYS A 136 6.13 0.03 7.95
N ASP A 137 7.36 0.54 8.02
CA ASP A 137 7.73 1.70 8.85
C ASP A 137 6.92 2.95 8.42
N ALA A 138 6.69 3.14 7.11
CA ALA A 138 5.87 4.22 6.57
C ALA A 138 4.41 4.16 7.06
N ALA A 139 3.79 2.99 7.02
CA ALA A 139 2.42 2.79 7.46
C ALA A 139 2.28 2.91 8.98
N GLU A 140 3.25 2.40 9.76
CA GLU A 140 3.30 2.58 11.21
C GLU A 140 3.45 4.07 11.58
N ALA A 141 4.33 4.80 10.89
CA ALA A 141 4.50 6.25 11.06
C ALA A 141 3.26 7.06 10.62
N ALA A 142 2.44 6.53 9.68
CA ALA A 142 1.14 7.09 9.35
C ALA A 142 0.08 6.84 10.45
N GLY A 143 0.38 5.95 11.40
CA GLY A 143 -0.43 5.70 12.59
C GLY A 143 -1.18 4.38 12.58
N ALA A 144 -0.77 3.41 11.80
CA ALA A 144 -1.27 2.05 11.89
C ALA A 144 -0.92 1.42 13.25
N THR A 145 -1.84 0.66 13.82
CA THR A 145 -1.61 -0.13 15.06
C THR A 145 -0.84 -1.41 14.76
N ALA A 146 -1.06 -1.97 13.58
CA ALA A 146 -0.37 -3.16 13.09
C ALA A 146 -0.33 -3.12 11.56
N VAL A 147 0.79 -3.55 10.99
CA VAL A 147 0.99 -3.61 9.53
C VAL A 147 1.38 -5.03 9.14
N TYR A 148 0.65 -5.56 8.17
CA TYR A 148 0.88 -6.87 7.56
C TYR A 148 1.22 -6.68 6.09
N LEU A 149 2.15 -7.48 5.57
CA LEU A 149 2.50 -7.48 4.16
C LEU A 149 2.02 -8.79 3.53
N ILE A 150 1.47 -8.68 2.33
CA ILE A 150 1.04 -9.83 1.51
C ILE A 150 1.61 -9.67 0.10
N GLU A 151 2.03 -10.74 -0.53
CA GLU A 151 2.50 -10.71 -1.92
C GLU A 151 1.32 -10.54 -2.88
N GLU A 152 1.48 -9.70 -3.91
CA GLU A 152 0.42 -9.33 -4.87
C GLU A 152 -0.31 -10.54 -5.46
N PRO A 153 0.36 -11.59 -5.98
CA PRO A 153 -0.36 -12.75 -6.53
C PRO A 153 -1.14 -13.55 -5.48
N MET A 154 -0.67 -13.56 -4.22
CA MET A 154 -1.43 -14.20 -3.13
C MET A 154 -2.70 -13.40 -2.83
N ALA A 155 -2.60 -12.08 -2.75
CA ALA A 155 -3.76 -11.21 -2.53
C ALA A 155 -4.77 -11.33 -3.67
N ALA A 156 -4.30 -11.35 -4.92
CA ALA A 156 -5.13 -11.54 -6.11
C ALA A 156 -5.81 -12.92 -6.12
N GLY A 157 -5.09 -13.99 -5.75
CA GLY A 157 -5.64 -15.33 -5.62
C GLY A 157 -6.76 -15.43 -4.59
N ILE A 158 -6.57 -14.80 -3.41
CA ILE A 158 -7.60 -14.72 -2.37
C ILE A 158 -8.81 -13.91 -2.88
N GLY A 159 -8.57 -12.76 -3.52
CA GLY A 159 -9.62 -11.89 -4.05
C GLY A 159 -10.44 -12.54 -5.18
N ALA A 160 -9.81 -13.39 -5.99
CA ALA A 160 -10.46 -14.18 -7.03
C ALA A 160 -11.19 -15.42 -6.50
N GLY A 161 -11.11 -15.70 -5.21
CA GLY A 161 -11.74 -16.87 -4.59
C GLY A 161 -11.06 -18.20 -4.95
N LEU A 162 -9.78 -18.19 -5.31
CA LEU A 162 -9.03 -19.42 -5.59
C LEU A 162 -8.83 -20.25 -4.30
N PRO A 163 -8.76 -21.57 -4.41
CA PRO A 163 -8.57 -22.46 -3.25
C PRO A 163 -7.11 -22.43 -2.76
N VAL A 164 -6.65 -21.26 -2.33
CA VAL A 164 -5.24 -21.01 -1.97
C VAL A 164 -4.73 -21.86 -0.81
N SER A 165 -5.64 -22.31 0.07
CA SER A 165 -5.30 -23.13 1.24
C SER A 165 -5.26 -24.63 0.95
N GLU A 166 -5.72 -25.06 -0.22
CA GLU A 166 -5.78 -26.47 -0.60
C GLU A 166 -4.44 -26.95 -1.19
N ALA A 167 -4.28 -28.28 -1.25
CA ALA A 167 -3.11 -28.92 -1.86
C ALA A 167 -3.08 -28.80 -3.40
N SER A 168 -4.17 -28.33 -4.02
CA SER A 168 -4.24 -28.04 -5.44
C SER A 168 -3.41 -26.79 -5.77
N GLY A 169 -2.58 -26.85 -6.84
CA GLY A 169 -1.84 -25.68 -7.32
C GLY A 169 -2.79 -24.71 -8.03
N SER A 170 -2.84 -23.46 -7.56
CA SER A 170 -3.51 -22.35 -8.26
C SER A 170 -2.47 -21.40 -8.82
N MET A 171 -2.64 -20.98 -10.08
CA MET A 171 -1.73 -20.01 -10.71
C MET A 171 -2.44 -18.67 -10.92
N VAL A 172 -1.75 -17.61 -10.56
CA VAL A 172 -2.17 -16.22 -10.79
C VAL A 172 -1.15 -15.57 -11.70
N VAL A 173 -1.64 -14.83 -12.70
CA VAL A 173 -0.84 -13.93 -13.53
C VAL A 173 -1.41 -12.54 -13.33
N ASP A 174 -0.66 -11.68 -12.66
CA ASP A 174 -1.02 -10.30 -12.39
C ASP A 174 -0.24 -9.37 -13.34
N ILE A 175 -0.98 -8.63 -14.17
CA ILE A 175 -0.40 -7.73 -15.17
C ILE A 175 -0.69 -6.31 -14.76
N GLY A 176 0.28 -5.67 -14.11
CA GLY A 176 0.20 -4.30 -13.62
C GLY A 176 0.68 -3.25 -14.62
N GLY A 177 0.77 -2.00 -14.16
CA GLY A 177 1.22 -0.86 -14.98
C GLY A 177 2.73 -0.79 -15.22
N GLY A 178 3.55 -1.54 -14.49
CA GLY A 178 5.02 -1.56 -14.61
C GLY A 178 5.63 -2.95 -14.46
N THR A 179 4.86 -3.90 -13.93
CA THR A 179 5.32 -5.28 -13.69
C THR A 179 4.26 -6.28 -14.12
N THR A 180 4.72 -7.49 -14.46
CA THR A 180 3.88 -8.69 -14.55
C THR A 180 4.39 -9.69 -13.54
N GLU A 181 3.53 -10.16 -12.67
CA GLU A 181 3.84 -11.15 -11.65
C GLU A 181 3.12 -12.47 -11.90
N VAL A 182 3.87 -13.57 -11.80
CA VAL A 182 3.33 -14.93 -11.88
C VAL A 182 3.55 -15.61 -10.54
N GLY A 183 2.47 -16.10 -9.95
CA GLY A 183 2.52 -16.83 -8.68
C GLY A 183 1.80 -18.16 -8.78
N VAL A 184 2.44 -19.23 -8.31
CA VAL A 184 1.78 -20.53 -8.07
C VAL A 184 1.60 -20.69 -6.57
N ILE A 185 0.34 -20.91 -6.16
CA ILE A 185 -0.09 -20.94 -4.77
C ILE A 185 -0.56 -22.37 -4.44
N SER A 186 -0.13 -22.90 -3.32
CA SER A 186 -0.61 -24.18 -2.79
C SER A 186 -0.41 -24.21 -1.27
N LEU A 187 -1.34 -24.80 -0.53
CA LEU A 187 -1.28 -24.96 0.93
C LEU A 187 -1.03 -23.63 1.69
N GLY A 188 -1.59 -22.53 1.21
CA GLY A 188 -1.46 -21.21 1.82
C GLY A 188 -0.10 -20.54 1.61
N GLY A 189 0.75 -21.08 0.75
CA GLY A 189 2.08 -20.54 0.44
C GLY A 189 2.34 -20.35 -1.04
N MET A 190 3.32 -19.48 -1.36
CA MET A 190 3.83 -19.30 -2.73
C MET A 190 4.84 -20.40 -3.03
N VAL A 191 4.47 -21.36 -3.92
CA VAL A 191 5.34 -22.47 -4.34
C VAL A 191 6.34 -22.02 -5.39
N TYR A 192 5.89 -21.15 -6.30
CA TYR A 192 6.73 -20.55 -7.33
C TYR A 192 6.30 -19.11 -7.54
N LYS A 193 7.25 -18.24 -7.81
CA LYS A 193 7.00 -16.83 -8.10
C LYS A 193 8.02 -16.28 -9.08
N LEU A 194 7.54 -15.44 -9.99
CA LEU A 194 8.32 -14.73 -10.99
C LEU A 194 7.77 -13.32 -11.11
N SER A 195 8.66 -12.33 -11.14
CA SER A 195 8.31 -10.93 -11.40
C SER A 195 9.08 -10.47 -12.64
N LEU A 196 8.37 -9.90 -13.59
CA LEU A 196 8.92 -9.36 -14.85
C LEU A 196 8.63 -7.86 -14.87
N ILE A 197 9.66 -7.07 -15.19
CA ILE A 197 9.55 -5.63 -15.38
C ILE A 197 9.23 -5.38 -16.86
N HIS A 198 8.27 -4.50 -17.12
CA HIS A 198 7.97 -4.05 -18.47
C HIS A 198 9.02 -3.04 -18.93
N ILE A 199 9.74 -3.39 -19.98
CA ILE A 199 10.74 -2.52 -20.61
C ILE A 199 10.13 -1.80 -21.81
#